data_a81e12b319f16135d226c31e1fce03b4
#
_entry.id   a81e12b319f16135d226c31e1fce03b4
#
_cell.length_a   1.000
_cell.length_b   1.000
_cell.length_c   1.000
_cell.angle_alpha   90.00
_cell.angle_beta   90.00
_cell.angle_gamma   90.00
#
_symmetry.space_group_name_H-M   'P 1'
#
loop_
_entity.id
_entity.type
_entity.pdbx_description
1 polymer ?
#
loop_
_entity_poly.entity_id
_entity_poly.type
_entity_poly.pdbx_seq_one_letter_code
_entity_poly.pdbx_strand_id
1 'polypeptide(L)'
;MCSSDLDELDLLKPVYVNPETNYRYYDIKQNARLDLIQYMKELQMNLKEIKELLDKEDINLIEAILIKKKQQLSIQINDLQRTKDAISRTIYSLERYRKSPPSGTITLEYIDRRRIYVMHTNINFYEHDLNVYEYLLTQLKNDLIMHHYPQIYYCNVGTFLNKERFLKQEFISDRIFVFVDDHFPEKEIQVIENGMYACIYLDDFHQEINYAKRLLDYCKMNHLTICGDYICEVLSELS
;
A
#
# COMPACT_ATOMS: atom_id res chain seq x y z
N MET A 1 -34.59 -3.77 5.00
CA MET A 1 -35.14 -2.41 5.17
C MET A 1 -36.54 -2.57 5.74
N CYS A 2 -36.84 -1.91 6.86
CA CYS A 2 -38.17 -2.00 7.45
C CYS A 2 -39.10 -1.02 6.75
N SER A 3 -40.34 -1.41 6.45
CA SER A 3 -41.33 -0.52 5.85
C SER A 3 -41.69 0.67 6.75
N SER A 4 -41.46 0.52 8.07
CA SER A 4 -41.63 1.61 9.05
C SER A 4 -40.63 2.74 8.80
N ASP A 5 -39.37 2.43 8.46
CA ASP A 5 -38.33 3.44 8.25
C ASP A 5 -38.64 4.34 7.05
N LEU A 6 -39.27 3.77 6.01
CA LEU A 6 -39.68 4.53 4.81
C LEU A 6 -40.85 5.48 5.07
N ASP A 7 -41.78 5.04 5.90
CA ASP A 7 -42.95 5.81 6.33
C ASP A 7 -42.52 6.93 7.30
N GLU A 8 -41.73 6.63 8.32
CA GLU A 8 -41.23 7.61 9.31
C GLU A 8 -40.38 8.72 8.67
N LEU A 9 -39.61 8.37 7.63
CA LEU A 9 -38.79 9.33 6.89
C LEU A 9 -39.58 10.02 5.73
N ASP A 10 -40.85 9.73 5.57
CA ASP A 10 -41.68 10.29 4.48
C ASP A 10 -41.11 9.99 3.07
N LEU A 11 -40.38 8.88 2.93
CA LEU A 11 -39.86 8.42 1.65
C LEU A 11 -40.88 7.67 0.81
N LEU A 12 -41.73 6.88 1.47
CA LEU A 12 -42.83 6.16 0.86
C LEU A 12 -43.93 5.93 1.89
N LYS A 13 -45.09 6.58 1.66
CA LYS A 13 -46.24 6.44 2.54
C LYS A 13 -47.12 5.27 2.15
N PRO A 14 -47.58 4.46 3.09
CA PRO A 14 -48.55 3.40 2.79
C PRO A 14 -49.90 4.04 2.37
N VAL A 15 -50.59 3.38 1.47
CA VAL A 15 -51.94 3.80 1.05
C VAL A 15 -52.94 3.50 2.15
N TYR A 16 -52.71 2.46 2.93
CA TYR A 16 -53.56 2.06 4.04
C TYR A 16 -52.72 1.38 5.13
N VAL A 17 -53.03 1.68 6.38
CA VAL A 17 -52.50 1.00 7.57
C VAL A 17 -53.65 0.33 8.31
N ASN A 18 -53.55 -0.96 8.51
CA ASN A 18 -54.58 -1.68 9.27
C ASN A 18 -54.50 -1.27 10.75
N PRO A 19 -55.55 -0.76 11.37
CA PRO A 19 -55.50 -0.24 12.71
C PRO A 19 -55.41 -1.31 13.81
N GLU A 20 -55.74 -2.58 13.49
CA GLU A 20 -55.66 -3.69 14.44
C GLU A 20 -54.32 -4.38 14.44
N THR A 21 -53.69 -4.48 13.25
CA THR A 21 -52.47 -5.26 13.06
C THR A 21 -51.23 -4.40 12.79
N ASN A 22 -51.40 -3.08 12.55
CA ASN A 22 -50.39 -2.14 12.14
C ASN A 22 -49.69 -2.56 10.81
N TYR A 23 -50.27 -3.48 10.00
CA TYR A 23 -49.76 -3.81 8.70
C TYR A 23 -49.98 -2.68 7.71
N ARG A 24 -48.89 -2.34 6.96
CA ARG A 24 -48.85 -1.29 5.94
C ARG A 24 -49.08 -1.88 4.56
N TYR A 25 -50.00 -1.30 3.81
CA TYR A 25 -50.35 -1.69 2.45
C TYR A 25 -49.94 -0.60 1.48
N TYR A 26 -49.25 -1.01 0.41
CA TYR A 26 -48.73 -0.11 -0.64
C TYR A 26 -49.40 -0.41 -1.96
N ASP A 27 -49.57 0.63 -2.81
CA ASP A 27 -50.10 0.47 -4.17
C ASP A 27 -48.98 -0.01 -5.11
N ILE A 28 -49.32 -0.81 -6.10
CA ILE A 28 -48.39 -1.28 -7.15
C ILE A 28 -47.75 -0.12 -7.91
N LYS A 29 -48.43 1.03 -8.00
CA LYS A 29 -47.87 2.26 -8.60
C LYS A 29 -46.72 2.86 -7.83
N GLN A 30 -46.52 2.46 -6.59
CA GLN A 30 -45.40 2.88 -5.74
C GLN A 30 -44.12 2.06 -5.95
N ASN A 31 -44.20 0.95 -6.71
CA ASN A 31 -43.06 0.07 -6.94
C ASN A 31 -41.87 0.81 -7.56
N ALA A 32 -42.10 1.66 -8.58
CA ALA A 32 -41.04 2.40 -9.22
C ALA A 32 -40.27 3.30 -8.24
N ARG A 33 -40.95 3.93 -7.26
CA ARG A 33 -40.31 4.74 -6.22
C ARG A 33 -39.55 3.83 -5.24
N LEU A 34 -40.10 2.68 -4.90
CA LEU A 34 -39.44 1.69 -4.02
C LEU A 34 -38.17 1.14 -4.66
N ASP A 35 -38.24 0.77 -5.94
CA ASP A 35 -37.11 0.28 -6.71
C ASP A 35 -35.98 1.33 -6.78
N LEU A 36 -36.34 2.59 -6.98
CA LEU A 36 -35.39 3.71 -6.99
C LEU A 36 -34.72 3.90 -5.63
N ILE A 37 -35.48 3.84 -4.53
CA ILE A 37 -34.94 3.90 -3.17
C ILE A 37 -33.99 2.72 -2.93
N GLN A 38 -34.36 1.52 -3.34
CA GLN A 38 -33.52 0.33 -3.21
C GLN A 38 -32.23 0.46 -4.01
N TYR A 39 -32.30 0.91 -5.26
CA TYR A 39 -31.13 1.19 -6.09
C TYR A 39 -30.18 2.18 -5.44
N MET A 40 -30.70 3.30 -4.91
CA MET A 40 -29.85 4.28 -4.21
C MET A 40 -29.22 3.72 -2.94
N LYS A 41 -29.91 2.81 -2.23
CA LYS A 41 -29.34 2.10 -1.08
C LYS A 41 -28.21 1.14 -1.47
N GLU A 42 -28.34 0.44 -2.57
CA GLU A 42 -27.25 -0.42 -3.10
C GLU A 42 -26.01 0.43 -3.45
N LEU A 43 -26.21 1.68 -3.84
CA LEU A 43 -25.14 2.67 -3.99
C LEU A 43 -24.61 3.22 -2.65
N GLN A 44 -24.98 2.59 -1.52
CA GLN A 44 -24.56 2.97 -0.16
C GLN A 44 -24.98 4.38 0.25
N MET A 45 -26.09 4.90 -0.27
CA MET A 45 -26.68 6.15 0.19
C MET A 45 -27.51 5.90 1.45
N ASN A 46 -27.45 6.84 2.39
CA ASN A 46 -28.31 6.77 3.56
C ASN A 46 -29.72 7.29 3.23
N LEU A 47 -30.72 6.93 4.07
CA LEU A 47 -32.12 7.28 3.78
C LEU A 47 -32.39 8.78 3.76
N LYS A 48 -31.65 9.59 4.53
CA LYS A 48 -31.78 11.05 4.52
C LYS A 48 -31.29 11.66 3.19
N GLU A 49 -30.14 11.20 2.70
CA GLU A 49 -29.61 11.59 1.39
C GLU A 49 -30.60 11.22 0.27
N ILE A 50 -31.18 10.00 0.34
CA ILE A 50 -32.18 9.55 -0.63
C ILE A 50 -33.41 10.44 -0.59
N LYS A 51 -33.89 10.81 0.62
CA LYS A 51 -35.05 11.71 0.76
C LYS A 51 -34.77 13.08 0.14
N GLU A 52 -33.68 13.73 0.53
CA GLU A 52 -33.32 15.05 -0.01
C GLU A 52 -33.23 15.05 -1.54
N LEU A 53 -32.80 13.93 -2.12
CA LEU A 53 -32.70 13.77 -3.55
C LEU A 53 -34.07 13.62 -4.22
N LEU A 54 -34.94 12.78 -3.66
CA LEU A 54 -36.25 12.49 -4.22
C LEU A 54 -37.24 13.66 -4.04
N ASP A 55 -37.11 14.44 -2.95
CA ASP A 55 -37.97 15.59 -2.69
C ASP A 55 -37.68 16.78 -3.63
N LYS A 56 -36.47 16.87 -4.18
CA LYS A 56 -36.10 17.96 -5.09
C LYS A 56 -36.49 17.70 -6.54
N GLU A 57 -36.71 16.44 -6.92
CA GLU A 57 -37.06 16.01 -8.29
C GLU A 57 -36.16 16.60 -9.40
N ASP A 58 -34.92 16.96 -9.03
CA ASP A 58 -33.94 17.59 -9.91
C ASP A 58 -32.96 16.55 -10.49
N ILE A 59 -33.11 16.26 -11.77
CA ILE A 59 -32.27 15.30 -12.50
C ILE A 59 -30.79 15.69 -12.47
N ASN A 60 -30.47 16.97 -12.55
CA ASN A 60 -29.09 17.45 -12.54
C ASN A 60 -28.44 17.23 -11.16
N LEU A 61 -29.23 17.39 -10.09
CA LEU A 61 -28.77 17.10 -8.73
C LEU A 61 -28.52 15.60 -8.55
N ILE A 62 -29.39 14.73 -9.08
CA ILE A 62 -29.22 13.28 -9.07
C ILE A 62 -27.93 12.90 -9.77
N GLU A 63 -27.70 13.42 -10.97
CA GLU A 63 -26.50 13.17 -11.76
C GLU A 63 -25.24 13.62 -11.01
N ALA A 64 -25.22 14.82 -10.43
CA ALA A 64 -24.10 15.34 -9.68
C ALA A 64 -23.74 14.45 -8.47
N ILE A 65 -24.75 13.94 -7.74
CA ILE A 65 -24.54 13.04 -6.59
C ILE A 65 -23.98 11.69 -7.06
N LEU A 66 -24.51 11.13 -8.15
CA LEU A 66 -23.99 9.87 -8.70
C LEU A 66 -22.53 10.00 -9.20
N ILE A 67 -22.21 11.13 -9.84
CA ILE A 67 -20.82 11.43 -10.25
C ILE A 67 -19.90 11.48 -9.02
N LYS A 68 -20.30 12.20 -7.97
CA LYS A 68 -19.54 12.28 -6.71
C LYS A 68 -19.36 10.89 -6.07
N LYS A 69 -20.42 10.08 -6.05
CA LYS A 69 -20.37 8.72 -5.51
C LYS A 69 -19.43 7.84 -6.31
N LYS A 70 -19.49 7.90 -7.64
CA LYS A 70 -18.56 7.18 -8.53
C LYS A 70 -17.12 7.56 -8.24
N GLN A 71 -16.82 8.84 -8.05
CA GLN A 71 -15.48 9.33 -7.69
C GLN A 71 -15.02 8.76 -6.34
N GLN A 72 -15.88 8.76 -5.32
CA GLN A 72 -15.58 8.19 -4.01
C GLN A 72 -15.28 6.69 -4.10
N LEU A 73 -16.09 5.94 -4.86
CA LEU A 73 -15.84 4.50 -5.08
C LEU A 73 -14.52 4.25 -5.81
N SER A 74 -14.18 5.09 -6.79
CA SER A 74 -12.89 4.98 -7.49
C SER A 74 -11.71 5.17 -6.54
N ILE A 75 -11.80 6.11 -5.60
CA ILE A 75 -10.78 6.29 -4.56
C ILE A 75 -10.69 5.04 -3.67
N GLN A 76 -11.82 4.51 -3.18
CA GLN A 76 -11.85 3.31 -2.35
C GLN A 76 -11.27 2.08 -3.07
N ILE A 77 -11.58 1.91 -4.36
CA ILE A 77 -11.01 0.83 -5.18
C ILE A 77 -9.49 0.95 -5.24
N ASN A 78 -8.97 2.15 -5.49
CA ASN A 78 -7.53 2.38 -5.54
C ASN A 78 -6.86 2.09 -4.18
N ASP A 79 -7.47 2.50 -3.07
CA ASP A 79 -6.94 2.25 -1.73
C ASP A 79 -6.94 0.76 -1.39
N LEU A 80 -8.01 0.04 -1.75
CA LEU A 80 -8.07 -1.42 -1.59
C LEU A 80 -7.05 -2.14 -2.46
N GLN A 81 -6.83 -1.68 -3.69
CA GLN A 81 -5.80 -2.24 -4.58
C GLN A 81 -4.39 -2.04 -3.99
N ARG A 82 -4.06 -0.84 -3.50
CA ARG A 82 -2.79 -0.57 -2.81
C ARG A 82 -2.59 -1.48 -1.60
N THR A 83 -3.66 -1.68 -0.81
CA THR A 83 -3.64 -2.58 0.34
C THR A 83 -3.35 -4.02 -0.07
N LYS A 84 -4.02 -4.50 -1.10
CA LYS A 84 -3.80 -5.84 -1.67
C LYS A 84 -2.36 -6.01 -2.15
N ASP A 85 -1.82 -5.01 -2.86
CA ASP A 85 -0.46 -5.07 -3.40
C ASP A 85 0.60 -5.06 -2.28
N ALA A 86 0.36 -4.30 -1.20
CA ALA A 86 1.23 -4.33 -0.03
C ALA A 86 1.22 -5.70 0.67
N ILE A 87 0.04 -6.30 0.85
CA ILE A 87 -0.08 -7.66 1.38
C ILE A 87 0.69 -8.65 0.49
N SER A 88 0.55 -8.53 -0.82
CA SER A 88 1.24 -9.41 -1.77
C SER A 88 2.77 -9.28 -1.67
N ARG A 89 3.28 -8.05 -1.51
CA ARG A 89 4.73 -7.82 -1.27
C ARG A 89 5.21 -8.45 0.02
N THR A 90 4.45 -8.30 1.11
CA THR A 90 4.78 -8.91 2.41
C THR A 90 4.79 -10.44 2.32
N ILE A 91 3.80 -11.04 1.66
CA ILE A 91 3.77 -12.50 1.42
C ILE A 91 5.00 -12.93 0.64
N TYR A 92 5.34 -12.22 -0.43
CA TYR A 92 6.53 -12.52 -1.24
C TYR A 92 7.83 -12.44 -0.42
N SER A 93 7.98 -11.41 0.43
CA SER A 93 9.14 -11.27 1.31
C SER A 93 9.24 -12.42 2.32
N LEU A 94 8.12 -12.80 2.95
CA LEU A 94 8.06 -13.94 3.86
C LEU A 94 8.36 -15.27 3.16
N GLU A 95 7.96 -15.44 1.91
CA GLU A 95 8.30 -16.61 1.12
C GLU A 95 9.79 -16.65 0.79
N ARG A 96 10.39 -15.53 0.43
CA ARG A 96 11.84 -15.42 0.23
C ARG A 96 12.58 -15.72 1.51
N TYR A 97 12.16 -15.17 2.65
CA TYR A 97 12.73 -15.45 3.96
C TYR A 97 12.69 -16.96 4.28
N ARG A 98 11.55 -17.62 4.12
CA ARG A 98 11.41 -19.07 4.37
C ARG A 98 12.24 -19.94 3.45
N LYS A 99 12.51 -19.50 2.23
CA LYS A 99 13.30 -20.20 1.21
C LYS A 99 14.77 -19.79 1.24
N SER A 100 15.14 -18.78 2.03
CA SER A 100 16.49 -18.28 2.10
C SER A 100 17.43 -19.38 2.59
N PRO A 101 18.60 -19.50 2.00
CA PRO A 101 19.62 -20.44 2.47
C PRO A 101 20.16 -19.98 3.84
N PRO A 102 20.93 -20.84 4.53
CA PRO A 102 21.56 -20.47 5.80
C PRO A 102 22.37 -19.18 5.69
N SER A 103 22.37 -18.41 6.79
CA SER A 103 23.10 -17.14 6.90
C SER A 103 24.55 -17.25 6.39
N GLY A 104 24.97 -16.26 5.58
CA GLY A 104 26.28 -16.22 4.95
C GLY A 104 26.43 -17.05 3.67
N THR A 105 25.39 -17.72 3.21
CA THR A 105 25.40 -18.39 1.90
C THR A 105 25.23 -17.36 0.79
N ILE A 106 26.02 -17.49 -0.28
CA ILE A 106 25.93 -16.64 -1.46
C ILE A 106 25.24 -17.39 -2.59
N THR A 107 24.26 -16.77 -3.20
CA THR A 107 23.47 -17.28 -4.34
C THR A 107 23.50 -16.29 -5.51
N LEU A 108 23.24 -16.78 -6.71
CA LEU A 108 22.95 -15.96 -7.87
C LEU A 108 21.46 -16.08 -8.17
N GLU A 109 20.74 -14.98 -8.10
CA GLU A 109 19.28 -14.93 -8.22
C GLU A 109 18.86 -13.94 -9.29
N TYR A 110 17.85 -14.30 -10.08
CA TYR A 110 17.17 -13.34 -10.93
C TYR A 110 16.16 -12.58 -10.09
N ILE A 111 16.30 -11.26 -10.06
CA ILE A 111 15.40 -10.36 -9.33
C ILE A 111 14.65 -9.53 -10.37
N ASP A 112 13.32 -9.49 -10.24
CA ASP A 112 12.46 -8.68 -11.09
C ASP A 112 12.65 -7.19 -10.79
N ARG A 113 12.27 -6.36 -11.78
CA ARG A 113 12.26 -4.90 -11.65
C ARG A 113 11.37 -4.46 -10.50
N ARG A 114 11.88 -3.58 -9.65
CA ARG A 114 11.18 -3.07 -8.47
C ARG A 114 11.23 -1.56 -8.40
N ARG A 115 10.12 -0.95 -8.00
CA ARG A 115 10.00 0.50 -7.80
C ARG A 115 10.20 0.82 -6.33
N ILE A 116 10.89 1.90 -6.05
CA ILE A 116 11.22 2.32 -4.69
C ILE A 116 11.04 3.83 -4.54
N TYR A 117 10.64 4.25 -3.35
CA TYR A 117 10.73 5.62 -2.88
C TYR A 117 11.94 5.75 -1.97
N VAL A 118 12.79 6.73 -2.23
CA VAL A 118 14.08 6.91 -1.53
C VAL A 118 14.06 8.19 -0.72
N MET A 119 14.34 8.07 0.57
CA MET A 119 14.62 9.21 1.43
C MET A 119 16.13 9.36 1.62
N HIS A 120 16.64 10.58 1.43
CA HIS A 120 18.02 10.92 1.74
C HIS A 120 18.17 11.31 3.21
N THR A 121 19.22 10.82 3.84
CA THR A 121 19.56 11.15 5.23
C THR A 121 20.90 11.86 5.30
N ASN A 122 21.12 12.64 6.36
CA ASN A 122 22.43 13.25 6.63
C ASN A 122 23.28 12.41 7.59
N ILE A 123 22.87 11.19 7.86
CA ILE A 123 23.48 10.29 8.86
C ILE A 123 23.94 9.04 8.14
N ASN A 124 25.22 8.69 8.31
CA ASN A 124 25.74 7.39 7.88
C ASN A 124 25.39 6.33 8.93
N PHE A 125 24.38 5.49 8.68
CA PHE A 125 23.96 4.49 9.66
C PHE A 125 25.02 3.41 9.94
N TYR A 126 25.98 3.17 9.06
CA TYR A 126 27.07 2.21 9.30
C TYR A 126 28.04 2.62 10.41
N GLU A 127 28.04 3.90 10.82
CA GLU A 127 28.86 4.43 11.92
C GLU A 127 28.15 4.41 13.27
N HIS A 128 26.92 3.93 13.31
CA HIS A 128 26.04 3.99 14.46
C HIS A 128 25.46 2.62 14.82
N ASP A 129 24.76 2.57 15.95
CA ASP A 129 24.03 1.40 16.43
C ASP A 129 22.61 1.30 15.83
N LEU A 130 21.92 0.24 16.21
CA LEU A 130 20.55 -0.01 15.78
C LEU A 130 19.58 1.12 16.14
N ASN A 131 19.81 1.86 17.23
CA ASN A 131 18.93 2.96 17.64
C ASN A 131 18.89 4.08 16.59
N VAL A 132 20.01 4.36 15.94
CA VAL A 132 20.06 5.37 14.87
C VAL A 132 19.35 4.85 13.62
N TYR A 133 19.47 3.58 13.31
CA TYR A 133 18.71 2.97 12.22
C TYR A 133 17.20 3.07 12.48
N GLU A 134 16.71 2.72 13.67
CA GLU A 134 15.31 2.87 14.08
C GLU A 134 14.83 4.34 14.01
N TYR A 135 15.70 5.27 14.38
CA TYR A 135 15.41 6.71 14.23
C TYR A 135 15.20 7.09 12.74
N LEU A 136 16.04 6.57 11.83
CA LEU A 136 15.92 6.82 10.40
C LEU A 136 14.63 6.18 9.83
N LEU A 137 14.26 5.00 10.31
CA LEU A 137 12.97 4.38 9.96
C LEU A 137 11.80 5.26 10.37
N THR A 138 11.87 5.85 11.56
CA THR A 138 10.84 6.79 12.04
C THR A 138 10.79 8.05 11.17
N GLN A 139 11.93 8.55 10.73
CA GLN A 139 11.98 9.70 9.81
C GLN A 139 11.37 9.37 8.45
N LEU A 140 11.68 8.21 7.87
CA LEU A 140 11.08 7.75 6.62
C LEU A 140 9.56 7.65 6.72
N LYS A 141 9.04 7.12 7.84
CA LYS A 141 7.61 7.06 8.11
C LYS A 141 6.98 8.47 8.17
N ASN A 142 7.63 9.39 8.86
CA ASN A 142 7.15 10.78 8.96
C ASN A 142 7.22 11.49 7.60
N ASP A 143 8.22 11.20 6.79
CA ASP A 143 8.37 11.74 5.45
C ASP A 143 7.21 11.28 4.54
N LEU A 144 6.87 10.00 4.55
CA LEU A 144 5.69 9.48 3.84
C LEU A 144 4.39 10.16 4.31
N ILE A 145 4.23 10.39 5.62
CA ILE A 145 3.06 11.08 6.17
C ILE A 145 3.01 12.55 5.70
N MET A 146 4.12 13.25 5.73
CA MET A 146 4.21 14.66 5.32
C MET A 146 3.85 14.85 3.84
N HIS A 147 4.22 13.90 3.00
CA HIS A 147 3.87 13.87 1.57
C HIS A 147 2.49 13.27 1.27
N HIS A 148 1.70 12.97 2.32
CA HIS A 148 0.39 12.33 2.20
C HIS A 148 0.40 10.97 1.51
N TYR A 149 1.51 10.24 1.60
CA TYR A 149 1.59 8.88 1.08
C TYR A 149 1.02 7.86 2.09
N PRO A 150 0.34 6.83 1.60
CA PRO A 150 -0.21 5.78 2.46
C PRO A 150 0.87 5.08 3.28
N GLN A 151 0.64 4.94 4.59
CA GLN A 151 1.58 4.26 5.50
C GLN A 151 1.79 2.77 5.16
N ILE A 152 0.94 2.19 4.33
CA ILE A 152 1.05 0.81 3.88
C ILE A 152 2.35 0.54 3.09
N TYR A 153 3.04 1.58 2.63
CA TYR A 153 4.36 1.46 2.00
C TYR A 153 5.49 1.24 3.00
N TYR A 154 5.24 1.45 4.30
CA TYR A 154 6.24 1.27 5.35
C TYR A 154 6.54 -0.22 5.67
N CYS A 155 6.40 -1.09 4.72
CA CYS A 155 6.76 -2.50 4.80
C CYS A 155 7.98 -2.76 3.93
N ASN A 156 8.90 -3.61 4.39
CA ASN A 156 10.08 -4.00 3.61
C ASN A 156 10.98 -2.80 3.27
N VAL A 157 11.59 -2.27 4.29
CA VAL A 157 12.58 -1.19 4.17
C VAL A 157 13.90 -1.75 3.65
N GLY A 158 14.66 -0.91 2.96
CA GLY A 158 16.01 -1.22 2.53
C GLY A 158 16.92 -0.01 2.52
N THR A 159 18.18 -0.27 2.34
CA THR A 159 19.25 0.72 2.27
C THR A 159 20.10 0.52 1.02
N PHE A 160 20.76 1.57 0.59
CA PHE A 160 21.70 1.55 -0.53
C PHE A 160 23.10 1.90 -0.08
N LEU A 161 24.06 1.26 -0.70
CA LEU A 161 25.44 1.74 -0.75
C LEU A 161 25.82 1.94 -2.22
N ASN A 162 26.27 3.13 -2.56
CA ASN A 162 26.67 3.47 -3.92
C ASN A 162 27.74 2.50 -4.43
N LYS A 163 27.63 2.07 -5.70
CA LYS A 163 28.52 1.11 -6.34
C LYS A 163 30.00 1.47 -6.15
N GLU A 164 30.37 2.73 -6.39
CA GLU A 164 31.78 3.14 -6.32
C GLU A 164 32.32 3.04 -4.88
N ARG A 165 31.51 3.45 -3.90
CA ARG A 165 31.84 3.29 -2.47
C ARG A 165 31.93 1.82 -2.08
N PHE A 166 30.99 1.01 -2.54
CA PHE A 166 31.00 -0.43 -2.30
C PHE A 166 32.26 -1.10 -2.84
N LEU A 167 32.66 -0.80 -4.07
CA LEU A 167 33.88 -1.31 -4.68
C LEU A 167 35.15 -0.91 -3.91
N LYS A 168 35.15 0.27 -3.28
CA LYS A 168 36.25 0.77 -2.42
C LYS A 168 36.13 0.28 -0.98
N GLN A 169 35.07 -0.42 -0.61
CA GLN A 169 34.73 -0.82 0.76
C GLN A 169 34.52 0.39 1.70
N GLU A 170 34.03 1.50 1.17
CA GLU A 170 33.68 2.69 1.92
C GLU A 170 32.20 2.58 2.33
N PHE A 171 31.94 2.08 3.53
CA PHE A 171 30.57 1.90 4.06
C PHE A 171 29.99 3.22 4.53
N ILE A 172 29.57 4.05 3.58
CA ILE A 172 28.92 5.33 3.81
C ILE A 172 27.60 5.35 3.02
N SER A 173 26.50 5.19 3.74
CA SER A 173 25.15 5.25 3.16
C SER A 173 24.34 6.36 3.79
N ASP A 174 23.71 7.12 2.92
CA ASP A 174 22.85 8.27 3.22
C ASP A 174 21.44 8.08 2.63
N ARG A 175 21.08 6.85 2.27
CA ARG A 175 19.82 6.55 1.58
C ARG A 175 19.12 5.36 2.22
N ILE A 176 17.84 5.57 2.52
CA ILE A 176 16.91 4.53 2.97
C ILE A 176 15.69 4.54 2.06
N PHE A 177 15.09 3.40 1.79
CA PHE A 177 13.98 3.31 0.86
C PHE A 177 12.89 2.34 1.31
N VAL A 178 11.71 2.49 0.70
CA VAL A 178 10.61 1.52 0.75
C VAL A 178 10.23 1.10 -0.66
N PHE A 179 9.72 -0.13 -0.79
CA PHE A 179 9.14 -0.58 -2.06
C PHE A 179 7.76 0.03 -2.25
N VAL A 180 7.52 0.50 -3.48
CA VAL A 180 6.24 1.12 -3.88
C VAL A 180 5.65 0.39 -5.09
N ASP A 181 4.35 0.62 -5.34
CA ASP A 181 3.61 0.06 -6.47
C ASP A 181 3.47 1.05 -7.63
N ASP A 182 2.74 0.64 -8.67
CA ASP A 182 2.51 1.46 -9.86
C ASP A 182 1.58 2.66 -9.63
N HIS A 183 0.92 2.73 -8.48
CA HIS A 183 0.07 3.87 -8.09
C HIS A 183 0.85 4.98 -7.37
N PHE A 184 2.14 4.76 -7.07
CA PHE A 184 2.98 5.78 -6.46
C PHE A 184 3.38 6.84 -7.51
N PRO A 185 3.45 8.14 -7.15
CA PRO A 185 3.79 9.20 -8.11
C PRO A 185 5.14 8.98 -8.81
N GLU A 186 5.14 8.95 -10.14
CA GLU A 186 6.35 8.62 -10.94
C GLU A 186 7.54 9.55 -10.70
N LYS A 187 7.27 10.81 -10.37
CA LYS A 187 8.33 11.83 -10.19
C LYS A 187 9.25 11.56 -9.00
N GLU A 188 8.82 10.69 -8.08
CA GLU A 188 9.50 10.47 -6.81
C GLU A 188 10.03 9.06 -6.66
N ILE A 189 9.96 8.27 -7.71
CA ILE A 189 10.43 6.90 -7.70
C ILE A 189 11.82 6.77 -8.30
N GLN A 190 12.55 5.79 -7.77
CA GLN A 190 13.70 5.18 -8.41
C GLN A 190 13.39 3.73 -8.75
N VAL A 191 14.21 3.13 -9.59
CA VAL A 191 14.00 1.76 -10.06
C VAL A 191 15.23 0.93 -9.75
N ILE A 192 15.00 -0.21 -9.13
CA ILE A 192 15.95 -1.31 -9.08
C ILE A 192 15.66 -2.16 -10.31
N GLU A 193 16.60 -2.16 -11.27
CA GLU A 193 16.40 -2.86 -12.54
C GLU A 193 16.41 -4.38 -12.34
N ASN A 194 15.70 -5.08 -13.22
CA ASN A 194 15.71 -6.53 -13.23
C ASN A 194 17.07 -7.07 -13.72
N GLY A 195 17.48 -8.20 -13.19
CA GLY A 195 18.73 -8.84 -13.59
C GLY A 195 19.20 -9.96 -12.65
N MET A 196 20.39 -10.44 -12.94
CA MET A 196 21.07 -11.40 -12.08
C MET A 196 21.79 -10.65 -10.96
N TYR A 197 21.46 -11.00 -9.73
CA TYR A 197 22.05 -10.45 -8.52
C TYR A 197 22.83 -11.51 -7.77
N ALA A 198 24.02 -11.16 -7.30
CA ALA A 198 24.69 -11.94 -6.27
C ALA A 198 24.08 -11.52 -4.92
N CYS A 199 23.47 -12.47 -4.24
CA CYS A 199 22.78 -12.28 -2.97
C CYS A 199 23.51 -12.98 -1.84
N ILE A 200 23.55 -12.36 -0.66
CA ILE A 200 24.01 -12.99 0.58
C ILE A 200 22.96 -12.75 1.65
N TYR A 201 22.64 -13.79 2.41
CA TYR A 201 21.61 -13.74 3.45
C TYR A 201 22.26 -13.60 4.82
N LEU A 202 21.65 -12.80 5.69
CA LEU A 202 22.12 -12.60 7.06
C LEU A 202 20.94 -12.46 8.02
N ASP A 203 21.13 -12.93 9.25
CA ASP A 203 20.15 -12.85 10.33
C ASP A 203 20.55 -11.83 11.41
N ASP A 204 21.76 -11.24 11.30
CA ASP A 204 22.29 -10.29 12.26
C ASP A 204 22.72 -9.00 11.56
N PHE A 205 22.04 -7.92 11.86
CA PHE A 205 22.34 -6.59 11.33
C PHE A 205 23.81 -6.16 11.53
N HIS A 206 24.40 -6.49 12.66
CA HIS A 206 25.80 -6.13 12.96
C HIS A 206 26.82 -6.84 12.05
N GLN A 207 26.41 -7.89 11.36
CA GLN A 207 27.27 -8.63 10.43
C GLN A 207 27.19 -8.12 8.98
N GLU A 208 26.33 -7.14 8.69
CA GLU A 208 26.09 -6.66 7.32
C GLU A 208 27.39 -6.28 6.62
N ILE A 209 28.24 -5.46 7.25
CA ILE A 209 29.53 -5.05 6.66
C ILE A 209 30.43 -6.26 6.32
N ASN A 210 30.50 -7.25 7.21
CA ASN A 210 31.30 -8.44 6.99
C ASN A 210 30.77 -9.25 5.82
N TYR A 211 29.47 -9.42 5.73
CA TYR A 211 28.84 -10.15 4.63
C TYR A 211 28.91 -9.39 3.31
N ALA A 212 28.78 -8.08 3.32
CA ALA A 212 28.96 -7.22 2.15
C ALA A 212 30.38 -7.33 1.57
N LYS A 213 31.41 -7.38 2.44
CA LYS A 213 32.79 -7.63 2.00
C LYS A 213 32.95 -9.03 1.42
N ARG A 214 32.39 -10.06 2.05
CA ARG A 214 32.40 -11.43 1.51
C ARG A 214 31.72 -11.53 0.16
N LEU A 215 30.59 -10.82 -0.04
CA LEU A 215 29.90 -10.75 -1.32
C LEU A 215 30.77 -10.10 -2.41
N LEU A 216 31.46 -9.01 -2.06
CA LEU A 216 32.39 -8.33 -2.97
C LEU A 216 33.56 -9.25 -3.37
N ASP A 217 34.14 -9.96 -2.42
CA ASP A 217 35.24 -10.90 -2.68
C ASP A 217 34.79 -12.10 -3.53
N TYR A 218 33.55 -12.59 -3.28
CA TYR A 218 32.95 -13.61 -4.14
C TYR A 218 32.81 -13.15 -5.59
N CYS A 219 32.33 -11.91 -5.81
CA CYS A 219 32.22 -11.37 -7.14
C CYS A 219 33.57 -11.26 -7.83
N LYS A 220 34.61 -10.82 -7.12
CA LYS A 220 35.99 -10.75 -7.65
C LYS A 220 36.54 -12.13 -8.02
N MET A 221 36.41 -13.11 -7.12
CA MET A 221 36.92 -14.48 -7.35
C MET A 221 36.20 -15.17 -8.52
N ASN A 222 34.95 -14.89 -8.73
CA ASN A 222 34.16 -15.49 -9.81
C ASN A 222 34.11 -14.62 -11.08
N HIS A 223 34.93 -13.57 -11.19
CA HIS A 223 35.02 -12.68 -12.33
C HIS A 223 33.67 -12.02 -12.70
N LEU A 224 32.81 -11.76 -11.70
CA LEU A 224 31.54 -11.08 -11.89
C LEU A 224 31.74 -9.57 -11.90
N THR A 225 31.16 -8.91 -12.91
CA THR A 225 31.19 -7.45 -13.00
C THR A 225 29.99 -6.85 -12.24
N ILE A 226 30.28 -6.07 -11.20
CA ILE A 226 29.25 -5.34 -10.46
C ILE A 226 28.76 -4.17 -11.30
N CYS A 227 27.48 -4.16 -11.66
CA CYS A 227 26.87 -3.16 -12.55
C CYS A 227 26.06 -2.08 -11.79
N GLY A 228 25.55 -2.41 -10.60
CA GLY A 228 24.69 -1.53 -9.80
C GLY A 228 25.16 -1.32 -8.37
N ASP A 229 24.39 -0.57 -7.61
CA ASP A 229 24.60 -0.30 -6.19
C ASP A 229 24.43 -1.59 -5.35
N TYR A 230 25.07 -1.61 -4.18
CA TYR A 230 24.76 -2.61 -3.15
C TYR A 230 23.43 -2.24 -2.49
N ILE A 231 22.57 -3.25 -2.34
CA ILE A 231 21.22 -3.09 -1.79
C ILE A 231 21.07 -4.06 -0.63
N CYS A 232 20.71 -3.55 0.52
CA CYS A 232 20.31 -4.34 1.67
C CYS A 232 18.80 -4.18 1.88
N GLU A 233 18.06 -5.28 1.97
CA GLU A 233 16.62 -5.27 2.20
C GLU A 233 16.24 -6.17 3.38
N VAL A 234 15.28 -5.71 4.19
CA VAL A 234 14.70 -6.50 5.27
C VAL A 234 13.60 -7.39 4.71
N LEU A 235 13.78 -8.71 4.79
CA LEU A 235 12.80 -9.70 4.36
C LEU A 235 11.75 -9.99 5.43
N SER A 236 12.14 -9.94 6.71
CA SER A 236 11.27 -10.18 7.85
C SER A 236 11.77 -9.42 9.06
N GLU A 237 10.85 -8.81 9.81
CA GLU A 237 11.12 -8.14 11.08
C GLU A 237 10.72 -9.04 12.29
N LEU A 238 10.50 -10.33 12.05
CA LEU A 238 10.02 -11.28 13.07
C LEU A 238 11.12 -11.92 13.90
N SER A 239 12.35 -11.47 13.76
CA SER A 239 13.52 -12.02 14.49
C SER A 239 13.98 -11.12 15.61
#